data_d6c25a1e92763836f7d0b266a0195a65
#
_entry.id   d6c25a1e92763836f7d0b266a0195a65
#
_cell.length_a   1.000
_cell.length_b   1.000
_cell.length_c   1.000
_cell.angle_alpha   90.00
_cell.angle_beta   90.00
_cell.angle_gamma   90.00
#
_symmetry.space_group_name_H-M   'P 1'
#
loop_
_entity.id
_entity.type
_entity.pdbx_description
1 polymer ?
#
loop_
_entity_poly.entity_id
_entity_poly.type
_entity_poly.pdbx_seq_one_letter_code
_entity_poly.pdbx_strand_id
1 'polypeptide(L)'
;RAQLLAFRDGNRVDPLMNATMKGLSDQELESLAQHFSSLVPKVSSIVDKPNQAGMNIRARCISCHGMQGKTVNDQWPNISGQKKGYLQKQLKAFRDGSRHSEVMAVIVKDFTDQQIEDVSEYYSQQSH
;
A
#
# COMPACT_ATOMS: atom_id res chain seq x y z
N ARG A 1 -2.03 -7.70 -10.17
CA ARG A 1 -1.84 -7.49 -11.60
C ARG A 1 -1.69 -6.02 -11.95
N ALA A 2 -2.65 -5.13 -11.64
CA ALA A 2 -2.65 -3.72 -12.05
C ALA A 2 -1.33 -3.00 -11.72
N GLN A 3 -0.75 -3.23 -10.55
CA GLN A 3 0.51 -2.60 -10.14
C GLN A 3 1.73 -3.10 -10.94
N LEU A 4 1.75 -4.39 -11.33
CA LEU A 4 2.81 -4.93 -12.17
C LEU A 4 2.77 -4.31 -13.58
N LEU A 5 1.58 -4.19 -14.15
CA LEU A 5 1.36 -3.47 -15.41
C LEU A 5 1.79 -2.01 -15.31
N ALA A 6 1.40 -1.31 -14.24
CA ALA A 6 1.77 0.09 -14.05
C ALA A 6 3.30 0.31 -13.98
N PHE A 7 4.05 -0.63 -13.39
CA PHE A 7 5.51 -0.59 -13.41
C PHE A 7 6.08 -0.87 -14.80
N ARG A 8 5.55 -1.88 -15.53
CA ARG A 8 6.00 -2.19 -16.88
C ARG A 8 5.78 -1.02 -17.84
N ASP A 9 4.61 -0.42 -17.76
CA ASP A 9 4.14 0.61 -18.69
C ASP A 9 4.60 2.03 -18.28
N GLY A 10 5.36 2.17 -17.17
CA GLY A 10 5.91 3.44 -16.69
C GLY A 10 4.92 4.35 -15.95
N ASN A 11 3.66 3.92 -15.77
CA ASN A 11 2.64 4.66 -15.02
C ASN A 11 2.89 4.69 -13.50
N ARG A 12 3.78 3.83 -13.03
CA ARG A 12 4.31 3.82 -11.66
C ARG A 12 5.82 3.76 -11.72
N VAL A 13 6.48 4.72 -11.09
CA VAL A 13 7.93 4.89 -11.18
C VAL A 13 8.62 4.29 -9.96
N ASP A 14 9.45 3.30 -10.20
CA ASP A 14 10.45 2.75 -9.29
C ASP A 14 11.52 2.09 -10.18
N PRO A 15 12.76 2.59 -10.19
CA PRO A 15 13.78 2.15 -11.16
C PRO A 15 14.01 0.63 -11.15
N LEU A 16 14.01 0.01 -9.96
CA LEU A 16 14.20 -1.43 -9.83
C LEU A 16 13.00 -2.19 -10.41
N MET A 17 11.77 -1.79 -10.03
CA MET A 17 10.57 -2.46 -10.50
C MET A 17 10.32 -2.25 -11.98
N ASN A 18 10.57 -1.05 -12.52
CA ASN A 18 10.43 -0.79 -13.95
C ASN A 18 11.42 -1.66 -14.75
N ALA A 19 12.68 -1.76 -14.31
CA ALA A 19 13.66 -2.64 -14.94
C ALA A 19 13.26 -4.13 -14.86
N THR A 20 12.75 -4.58 -13.70
CA THR A 20 12.34 -5.97 -13.47
C THR A 20 11.12 -6.37 -14.31
N MET A 21 10.15 -5.45 -14.47
CA MET A 21 8.92 -5.73 -15.21
C MET A 21 9.07 -5.54 -16.74
N LYS A 22 10.12 -4.85 -17.15
CA LYS A 22 10.39 -4.60 -18.58
C LYS A 22 10.59 -5.92 -19.34
N GLY A 23 9.83 -6.10 -20.40
CA GLY A 23 9.92 -7.30 -21.26
C GLY A 23 9.05 -8.48 -20.82
N LEU A 24 8.37 -8.39 -19.67
CA LEU A 24 7.41 -9.43 -19.29
C LEU A 24 6.10 -9.28 -20.08
N SER A 25 5.61 -10.41 -20.57
CA SER A 25 4.32 -10.51 -21.27
C SER A 25 3.15 -10.40 -20.27
N ASP A 26 1.96 -10.12 -20.78
CA ASP A 26 0.73 -10.09 -19.95
C ASP A 26 0.48 -11.42 -19.23
N GLN A 27 0.82 -12.56 -19.88
CA GLN A 27 0.66 -13.87 -19.28
C GLN A 27 1.63 -14.11 -18.12
N GLU A 28 2.87 -13.66 -18.24
CA GLU A 28 3.85 -13.75 -17.14
C GLU A 28 3.46 -12.85 -15.97
N LEU A 29 2.99 -11.65 -16.23
CA LEU A 29 2.49 -10.74 -15.19
C LEU A 29 1.23 -11.29 -14.50
N GLU A 30 0.35 -11.96 -15.24
CA GLU A 30 -0.80 -12.65 -14.66
C GLU A 30 -0.37 -13.80 -13.75
N SER A 31 0.56 -14.63 -14.21
CA SER A 31 1.10 -15.76 -13.43
C SER A 31 1.78 -15.29 -12.15
N LEU A 32 2.57 -14.21 -12.21
CA LEU A 32 3.17 -13.59 -11.03
C LEU A 32 2.11 -13.05 -10.06
N ALA A 33 1.08 -12.38 -10.57
CA ALA A 33 0.01 -11.85 -9.75
C ALA A 33 -0.74 -12.96 -9.02
N GLN A 34 -1.06 -14.06 -9.70
CA GLN A 34 -1.70 -15.24 -9.12
C GLN A 34 -0.80 -15.89 -8.05
N HIS A 35 0.49 -16.07 -8.34
CA HIS A 35 1.43 -16.62 -7.38
C HIS A 35 1.45 -15.79 -6.09
N PHE A 36 1.68 -14.47 -6.18
CA PHE A 36 1.74 -13.63 -4.98
C PHE A 36 0.40 -13.50 -4.25
N SER A 37 -0.73 -13.57 -4.96
CA SER A 37 -2.05 -13.55 -4.32
C SER A 37 -2.38 -14.82 -3.55
N SER A 38 -1.75 -15.94 -3.89
CA SER A 38 -1.92 -17.23 -3.21
C SER A 38 -1.07 -17.35 -1.93
N LEU A 39 -0.10 -16.47 -1.73
CA LEU A 39 0.76 -16.51 -0.55
C LEU A 39 0.01 -16.01 0.68
N VAL A 40 0.07 -16.78 1.76
CA VAL A 40 -0.46 -16.36 3.05
C VAL A 40 0.55 -15.40 3.69
N PRO A 41 0.17 -14.16 4.00
CA PRO A 41 1.06 -13.24 4.67
C PRO A 41 1.46 -13.77 6.05
N LYS A 42 2.76 -13.72 6.37
CA LYS A 42 3.22 -14.03 7.73
C LYS A 42 2.78 -12.91 8.65
N VAL A 43 2.02 -13.25 9.68
CA VAL A 43 1.59 -12.33 10.73
C VAL A 43 2.83 -11.85 11.48
N SER A 44 3.06 -10.55 11.47
CA SER A 44 3.96 -9.93 12.46
C SER A 44 3.26 -9.97 13.82
N SER A 45 4.03 -10.08 14.90
CA SER A 45 3.50 -10.12 16.26
C SER A 45 2.50 -8.99 16.50
N ILE A 46 1.35 -9.33 17.11
CA ILE A 46 0.35 -8.35 17.52
C ILE A 46 0.99 -7.41 18.54
N VAL A 47 0.90 -6.13 18.30
CA VAL A 47 1.37 -5.10 19.22
C VAL A 47 0.22 -4.76 20.18
N ASP A 48 0.45 -4.91 21.49
CA ASP A 48 -0.57 -4.67 22.52
C ASP A 48 -1.11 -3.23 22.53
N LYS A 49 -0.29 -2.28 22.11
CA LYS A 49 -0.66 -0.85 22.05
C LYS A 49 -0.28 -0.27 20.69
N PRO A 50 -1.20 -0.25 19.72
CA PRO A 50 -0.94 0.36 18.43
C PRO A 50 -0.75 1.87 18.56
N ASN A 51 -0.05 2.46 17.58
CA ASN A 51 0.16 3.92 17.51
C ASN A 51 -1.19 4.66 17.56
N GLN A 52 -1.45 5.37 18.65
CA GLN A 52 -2.74 6.05 18.89
C GLN A 52 -2.95 7.23 17.94
N ALA A 53 -1.89 7.97 17.60
CA ALA A 53 -1.98 9.09 16.65
C ALA A 53 -2.36 8.56 15.25
N GLY A 54 -1.73 7.48 14.80
CA GLY A 54 -2.08 6.79 13.56
C GLY A 54 -3.49 6.23 13.57
N MET A 55 -3.93 5.68 14.70
CA MET A 55 -5.29 5.22 14.89
C MET A 55 -6.32 6.34 14.71
N ASN A 56 -6.04 7.56 15.17
CA ASN A 56 -6.93 8.71 15.00
C ASN A 56 -7.01 9.16 13.53
N ILE A 57 -5.89 9.08 12.81
CA ILE A 57 -5.80 9.46 11.39
C ILE A 57 -6.52 8.47 10.48
N ARG A 58 -6.59 7.18 10.86
CA ARG A 58 -7.16 6.10 10.04
C ARG A 58 -8.58 6.35 9.55
N ALA A 59 -9.33 7.27 10.17
CA ALA A 59 -10.70 7.59 9.76
C ALA A 59 -10.83 7.93 8.27
N ARG A 60 -9.75 8.47 7.66
CA ARG A 60 -9.70 8.74 6.21
C ARG A 60 -9.42 7.50 5.35
N CYS A 61 -9.04 6.38 5.96
CA CYS A 61 -8.56 5.18 5.26
C CYS A 61 -9.59 4.04 5.30
N ILE A 62 -10.40 3.97 6.38
CA ILE A 62 -11.22 2.82 6.72
C ILE A 62 -12.34 2.53 5.72
N SER A 63 -12.87 3.53 5.04
CA SER A 63 -13.96 3.36 4.06
C SER A 63 -13.55 2.47 2.88
N CYS A 64 -12.26 2.51 2.50
CA CYS A 64 -11.73 1.75 1.38
C CYS A 64 -10.87 0.56 1.85
N HIS A 65 -10.02 0.78 2.85
CA HIS A 65 -9.05 -0.23 3.29
C HIS A 65 -9.53 -1.11 4.47
N GLY A 66 -10.74 -0.85 5.00
CA GLY A 66 -11.24 -1.54 6.18
C GLY A 66 -10.62 -1.05 7.50
N MET A 67 -11.28 -1.36 8.62
CA MET A 67 -10.96 -0.77 9.92
C MET A 67 -9.54 -1.06 10.41
N GLN A 68 -9.03 -2.26 10.09
CA GLN A 68 -7.67 -2.69 10.43
C GLN A 68 -6.74 -2.76 9.21
N GLY A 69 -7.14 -2.17 8.08
CA GLY A 69 -6.41 -2.28 6.83
C GLY A 69 -6.73 -3.57 6.05
N LYS A 70 -7.81 -4.28 6.43
CA LYS A 70 -8.33 -5.46 5.73
C LYS A 70 -9.60 -5.06 5.00
N THR A 71 -9.51 -4.94 3.69
CA THR A 71 -10.68 -4.64 2.87
C THR A 71 -11.50 -5.90 2.56
N VAL A 72 -12.79 -5.72 2.34
CA VAL A 72 -13.67 -6.75 1.77
C VAL A 72 -13.87 -6.58 0.27
N ASN A 73 -13.31 -5.52 -0.29
CA ASN A 73 -13.39 -5.20 -1.72
C ASN A 73 -12.00 -5.39 -2.35
N ASP A 74 -11.90 -6.30 -3.32
CA ASP A 74 -10.66 -6.67 -4.01
C ASP A 74 -10.07 -5.55 -4.89
N GLN A 75 -10.82 -4.49 -5.14
CA GLN A 75 -10.32 -3.28 -5.83
C GLN A 75 -9.40 -2.42 -4.94
N TRP A 76 -9.52 -2.56 -3.62
CA TRP A 76 -8.72 -1.82 -2.66
C TRP A 76 -7.67 -2.73 -2.01
N PRO A 77 -6.41 -2.32 -1.91
CA PRO A 77 -5.38 -3.18 -1.33
C PRO A 77 -5.53 -3.34 0.19
N ASN A 78 -5.27 -4.54 0.67
CA ASN A 78 -4.98 -4.74 2.09
C ASN A 78 -3.68 -4.01 2.45
N ILE A 79 -3.71 -3.29 3.55
CA ILE A 79 -2.55 -2.54 4.09
C ILE A 79 -2.18 -2.96 5.51
N SER A 80 -2.96 -3.86 6.09
CA SER A 80 -2.71 -4.48 7.39
C SER A 80 -1.36 -5.20 7.41
N GLY A 81 -0.54 -4.99 8.44
CA GLY A 81 0.76 -5.63 8.61
C GLY A 81 1.80 -5.29 7.53
N GLN A 82 1.53 -4.32 6.67
CA GLN A 82 2.49 -3.88 5.67
C GLN A 82 3.67 -3.14 6.33
N LYS A 83 4.87 -3.28 5.78
CA LYS A 83 6.08 -2.65 6.32
C LYS A 83 5.94 -1.14 6.43
N LYS A 84 6.19 -0.57 7.63
CA LYS A 84 6.10 0.88 7.92
C LYS A 84 6.79 1.72 6.85
N GLY A 85 8.06 1.43 6.55
CA GLY A 85 8.83 2.20 5.56
C GLY A 85 8.25 2.15 4.15
N TYR A 86 7.65 1.02 3.76
CA TYR A 86 6.96 0.91 2.48
C TYR A 86 5.69 1.78 2.45
N LEU A 87 4.88 1.74 3.50
CA LEU A 87 3.69 2.59 3.61
C LEU A 87 4.05 4.06 3.56
N GLN A 88 5.07 4.50 4.31
CA GLN A 88 5.56 5.88 4.28
C GLN A 88 5.98 6.31 2.87
N LYS A 89 6.80 5.49 2.19
CA LYS A 89 7.24 5.76 0.81
C LYS A 89 6.03 5.91 -0.12
N GLN A 90 5.04 5.04 -0.02
CA GLN A 90 3.87 5.08 -0.90
C GLN A 90 2.94 6.26 -0.62
N LEU A 91 2.68 6.58 0.65
CA LEU A 91 1.85 7.74 1.01
C LEU A 91 2.49 9.07 0.57
N LYS A 92 3.80 9.20 0.75
CA LYS A 92 4.56 10.36 0.22
C LYS A 92 4.49 10.43 -1.30
N ALA A 93 4.67 9.30 -1.99
CA ALA A 93 4.60 9.23 -3.44
C ALA A 93 3.22 9.61 -4.01
N PHE A 94 2.14 9.26 -3.32
CA PHE A 94 0.80 9.73 -3.67
C PHE A 94 0.61 11.23 -3.40
N ARG A 95 1.17 11.75 -2.32
CA ARG A 95 1.09 13.16 -1.95
C ARG A 95 1.85 14.06 -2.92
N ASP A 96 3.05 13.65 -3.33
CA ASP A 96 3.91 14.40 -4.24
C ASP A 96 3.63 14.13 -5.72
N GLY A 97 2.74 13.17 -6.05
CA GLY A 97 2.32 12.82 -7.40
C GLY A 97 3.26 11.87 -8.15
N SER A 98 4.37 11.42 -7.54
CA SER A 98 5.29 10.44 -8.17
C SER A 98 4.67 9.04 -8.32
N ARG A 99 3.60 8.77 -7.56
CA ARG A 99 2.72 7.62 -7.76
C ARG A 99 1.30 8.11 -8.05
N HIS A 100 0.81 7.82 -9.27
CA HIS A 100 -0.52 8.27 -9.65
C HIS A 100 -1.64 7.44 -9.01
N SER A 101 -2.59 8.12 -8.39
CA SER A 101 -3.90 7.64 -7.96
C SER A 101 -4.75 8.84 -7.57
N GLU A 102 -5.79 9.12 -8.32
CA GLU A 102 -6.70 10.25 -8.05
C GLU A 102 -7.27 10.19 -6.63
N VAL A 103 -7.72 9.00 -6.20
CA VAL A 103 -8.29 8.80 -4.87
C VAL A 103 -7.26 9.03 -3.77
N MET A 104 -6.11 8.33 -3.84
CA MET A 104 -5.09 8.44 -2.80
C MET A 104 -4.45 9.82 -2.74
N ALA A 105 -4.25 10.48 -3.87
CA ALA A 105 -3.73 11.84 -3.91
C ALA A 105 -4.62 12.82 -3.12
N VAL A 106 -5.94 12.72 -3.26
CA VAL A 106 -6.89 13.55 -2.50
C VAL A 106 -6.85 13.23 -1.01
N ILE A 107 -6.79 11.94 -0.64
CA ILE A 107 -6.79 11.51 0.76
C ILE A 107 -5.56 12.02 1.53
N VAL A 108 -4.38 11.96 0.91
CA VAL A 108 -3.10 12.25 1.60
C VAL A 108 -2.54 13.65 1.34
N LYS A 109 -3.20 14.44 0.48
CA LYS A 109 -2.70 15.75 0.00
C LYS A 109 -2.26 16.69 1.14
N ASP A 110 -3.00 16.72 2.23
CA ASP A 110 -2.75 17.63 3.37
C ASP A 110 -2.05 16.92 4.55
N PHE A 111 -1.61 15.66 4.38
CA PHE A 111 -0.91 14.95 5.45
C PHE A 111 0.49 15.52 5.67
N THR A 112 0.82 15.80 6.92
CA THR A 112 2.20 16.09 7.32
C THR A 112 3.05 14.83 7.29
N ASP A 113 4.37 14.98 7.28
CA ASP A 113 5.29 13.83 7.37
C ASP A 113 5.08 13.03 8.67
N GLN A 114 4.77 13.72 9.78
CA GLN A 114 4.46 13.05 11.05
C GLN A 114 3.17 12.24 10.96
N GLN A 115 2.13 12.76 10.34
CA GLN A 115 0.88 12.03 10.14
C GLN A 115 1.07 10.80 9.24
N ILE A 116 1.89 10.91 8.20
CA ILE A 116 2.26 9.78 7.34
C ILE A 116 3.03 8.73 8.15
N GLU A 117 3.94 9.14 9.01
CA GLU A 117 4.68 8.25 9.88
C GLU A 117 3.75 7.51 10.83
N ASP A 118 2.89 8.23 11.55
CA ASP A 118 1.98 7.68 12.56
C ASP A 118 1.00 6.67 11.96
N VAL A 119 0.36 7.00 10.84
CA VAL A 119 -0.59 6.09 10.18
C VAL A 119 0.10 4.86 9.56
N SER A 120 1.33 5.04 9.07
CA SER A 120 2.13 3.93 8.56
C SER A 120 2.54 2.97 9.66
N GLU A 121 2.91 3.51 10.82
CA GLU A 121 3.19 2.70 12.00
C GLU A 121 1.95 1.95 12.48
N TYR A 122 0.82 2.64 12.62
CA TYR A 122 -0.45 2.02 13.00
C TYR A 122 -0.78 0.80 12.12
N TYR A 123 -0.78 0.95 10.80
CA TYR A 123 -1.13 -0.15 9.90
C TYR A 123 -0.07 -1.26 9.85
N SER A 124 1.20 -0.94 10.08
CA SER A 124 2.26 -1.96 10.18
C SER A 124 2.11 -2.87 11.41
N GLN A 125 1.42 -2.37 12.44
CA GLN A 125 1.15 -3.08 13.70
C GLN A 125 -0.13 -3.93 13.66
N GLN A 126 -0.92 -3.85 12.59
CA GLN A 126 -2.13 -4.65 12.45
C GLN A 126 -1.80 -6.07 11.97
N SER A 127 -2.55 -7.05 12.46
CA SER A 127 -2.42 -8.45 12.00
C SER A 127 -3.20 -8.68 10.71
N HIS A 128 -2.66 -9.50 9.83
CA HIS A 128 -3.38 -10.05 8.68
C HIS A 128 -4.44 -11.06 9.06
#